data_93fe9e4fa302dde94a98ee46c0449079
#
_entry.id   93fe9e4fa302dde94a98ee46c0449079
#
_cell.length_a   1.000
_cell.length_b   1.000
_cell.length_c   1.000
_cell.angle_alpha   90.00
_cell.angle_beta   90.00
_cell.angle_gamma   90.00
#
_symmetry.space_group_name_H-M   'P 1'
#
loop_
_entity.id
_entity.type
_entity.pdbx_description
1 polymer ?
#
loop_
_entity_poly.entity_id
_entity_poly.type
_entity_poly.pdbx_seq_one_letter_code
_entity_poly.pdbx_strand_id
1 'polypeptide(L)'
;MNSKTGLVSIVILNYNGEKYLEDCIESIFRETKQDFEVIVVDNNSPDKSGEKFSKKYQNCKFILNEKNEGVSEGLNVGIKNSNGEYIVLLNNDLIVAPKWLDYLFEAYEKNGSGLYQPKFLKMSDRSIIDSAGNLINVFGFGFSREKGKKDVLKYNSIEEIGFAAGTCMFTVKEIFDKVGYFDKKLFAYNEDLDLGWRARLLGYKSFYVPESIVYHHGSAQWKWSGEKFYLLERNRWVVLLSNYNTGTILKLLPSLLILEIALLIFFAKKRMLIKKLRSYGGIIRLNDHIAERRKSLKRVVGFNDQEILKSFSCSIETPLEVSETENIDKFNKLLKNLCKLVGVGKETENI
;
A
#
# COMPACT_ATOMS: atom_id res chain seq x y z
N MET A 1 10.21 32.14 2.04
CA MET A 1 9.45 32.25 0.81
C MET A 1 8.09 31.62 1.06
N ASN A 2 7.00 32.42 1.11
CA ASN A 2 5.65 31.88 1.22
C ASN A 2 5.23 31.35 -0.15
N SER A 3 5.57 30.11 -0.48
CA SER A 3 4.86 29.41 -1.55
C SER A 3 3.44 29.18 -1.02
N LYS A 4 2.42 29.74 -1.68
CA LYS A 4 1.03 29.32 -1.45
C LYS A 4 0.96 27.85 -1.87
N THR A 5 1.15 26.94 -0.91
CA THR A 5 0.79 25.53 -1.11
C THR A 5 -0.72 25.52 -1.32
N GLY A 6 -1.20 24.83 -2.36
CA GLY A 6 -2.63 24.64 -2.57
C GLY A 6 -3.26 23.87 -1.40
N LEU A 7 -4.60 23.85 -1.36
CA LEU A 7 -5.35 23.13 -0.31
C LEU A 7 -4.98 21.65 -0.27
N VAL A 8 -4.77 21.11 0.92
CA VAL A 8 -4.52 19.68 1.17
C VAL A 8 -5.77 19.01 1.70
N SER A 9 -6.25 17.95 1.07
CA SER A 9 -7.31 17.11 1.62
C SER A 9 -6.70 15.90 2.32
N ILE A 10 -6.85 15.83 3.64
CA ILE A 10 -6.42 14.71 4.46
C ILE A 10 -7.60 13.76 4.62
N VAL A 11 -7.54 12.61 3.95
CA VAL A 11 -8.58 11.59 3.93
C VAL A 11 -8.24 10.51 4.93
N ILE A 12 -9.03 10.38 5.98
CA ILE A 12 -8.90 9.35 7.01
C ILE A 12 -9.93 8.25 6.75
N LEU A 13 -9.44 7.02 6.53
CA LEU A 13 -10.33 5.87 6.48
C LEU A 13 -10.52 5.31 7.89
N ASN A 14 -11.77 5.32 8.36
CA ASN A 14 -12.15 4.82 9.67
C ASN A 14 -12.92 3.50 9.60
N TYR A 15 -12.48 2.53 10.41
CA TYR A 15 -13.20 1.30 10.71
C TYR A 15 -12.79 0.79 12.10
N ASN A 16 -13.73 0.72 13.05
CA ASN A 16 -13.47 0.39 14.46
C ASN A 16 -12.40 1.30 15.09
N GLY A 17 -12.57 2.61 14.91
CA GLY A 17 -11.58 3.62 15.30
C GLY A 17 -11.77 4.22 16.68
N GLU A 18 -12.66 3.71 17.54
CA GLU A 18 -12.99 4.34 18.82
C GLU A 18 -11.77 4.66 19.69
N LYS A 19 -10.74 3.81 19.62
CA LYS A 19 -9.52 3.95 20.42
C LYS A 19 -8.45 4.87 19.81
N TYR A 20 -8.55 5.18 18.52
CA TYR A 20 -7.41 5.75 17.78
C TYR A 20 -7.77 7.03 17.03
N LEU A 21 -8.99 7.13 16.50
CA LEU A 21 -9.39 8.18 15.58
C LEU A 21 -9.27 9.58 16.20
N GLU A 22 -9.52 9.71 17.50
CA GLU A 22 -9.37 10.95 18.23
C GLU A 22 -7.94 11.46 18.22
N ASP A 23 -6.99 10.64 18.66
CA ASP A 23 -5.56 10.99 18.70
C ASP A 23 -5.02 11.28 17.28
N CYS A 24 -5.52 10.54 16.28
CA CYS A 24 -5.18 10.77 14.88
C CYS A 24 -5.62 12.18 14.44
N ILE A 25 -6.89 12.54 14.61
CA ILE A 25 -7.44 13.85 14.23
C ILE A 25 -6.71 14.96 15.00
N GLU A 26 -6.54 14.84 16.31
CA GLU A 26 -5.87 15.86 17.12
C GLU A 26 -4.42 16.08 16.73
N SER A 27 -3.70 15.00 16.36
CA SER A 27 -2.32 15.14 15.88
C SER A 27 -2.25 15.93 14.57
N ILE A 28 -3.21 15.74 13.66
CA ILE A 28 -3.28 16.48 12.40
C ILE A 28 -3.47 17.97 12.67
N PHE A 29 -4.46 18.35 13.50
CA PHE A 29 -4.72 19.76 13.81
C PHE A 29 -3.57 20.43 14.57
N ARG A 30 -2.83 19.70 15.38
CA ARG A 30 -1.68 20.21 16.13
C ARG A 30 -0.43 20.39 15.26
N GLU A 31 -0.16 19.45 14.34
CA GLU A 31 1.13 19.34 13.66
C GLU A 31 1.11 19.83 12.20
N THR A 32 -0.06 20.17 11.66
CA THR A 32 -0.22 20.60 10.26
C THR A 32 -0.38 22.12 10.18
N LYS A 33 0.48 22.79 9.41
CA LYS A 33 0.49 24.26 9.26
C LYS A 33 -0.02 24.75 7.91
N GLN A 34 -0.13 23.86 6.92
CA GLN A 34 -0.66 24.16 5.60
C GLN A 34 -2.18 24.39 5.66
N ASP A 35 -2.75 24.99 4.63
CA ASP A 35 -4.20 25.03 4.47
C ASP A 35 -4.71 23.63 4.16
N PHE A 36 -5.56 23.06 5.03
CA PHE A 36 -6.07 21.72 4.88
C PHE A 36 -7.55 21.56 5.24
N GLU A 37 -8.16 20.54 4.71
CA GLU A 37 -9.43 19.96 5.15
C GLU A 37 -9.21 18.52 5.62
N VAL A 38 -10.03 18.08 6.58
CA VAL A 38 -10.04 16.68 7.03
C VAL A 38 -11.34 16.02 6.62
N ILE A 39 -11.23 14.90 5.92
CA ILE A 39 -12.37 14.09 5.48
C ILE A 39 -12.24 12.71 6.13
N VAL A 40 -13.16 12.38 7.02
CA VAL A 40 -13.21 11.07 7.67
C VAL A 40 -14.27 10.23 6.97
N VAL A 41 -13.85 9.14 6.35
CA VAL A 41 -14.76 8.16 5.75
C VAL A 41 -14.92 6.99 6.71
N ASP A 42 -16.09 6.89 7.32
CA ASP A 42 -16.43 5.78 8.20
C ASP A 42 -17.03 4.62 7.40
N ASN A 43 -16.37 3.49 7.44
CA ASN A 43 -16.76 2.29 6.68
C ASN A 43 -17.80 1.45 7.44
N ASN A 44 -18.84 2.10 7.98
CA ASN A 44 -19.88 1.47 8.81
C ASN A 44 -19.28 0.76 10.02
N SER A 45 -18.58 1.51 10.85
CA SER A 45 -17.89 1.01 12.03
C SER A 45 -18.87 0.41 13.06
N PRO A 46 -18.72 -0.88 13.43
CA PRO A 46 -19.55 -1.49 14.49
C PRO A 46 -19.46 -0.80 15.84
N ASP A 47 -18.32 -0.17 16.17
CA ASP A 47 -18.09 0.58 17.41
C ASP A 47 -18.71 1.97 17.40
N LYS A 48 -19.41 2.36 16.34
CA LYS A 48 -20.05 3.67 16.18
C LYS A 48 -19.11 4.88 16.28
N SER A 49 -17.80 4.66 16.08
CA SER A 49 -16.81 5.73 16.14
C SER A 49 -17.07 6.84 15.12
N GLY A 50 -17.53 6.54 13.91
CA GLY A 50 -17.90 7.53 12.91
C GLY A 50 -19.03 8.45 13.40
N GLU A 51 -20.13 7.89 13.92
CA GLU A 51 -21.26 8.66 14.48
C GLU A 51 -20.86 9.48 15.72
N LYS A 52 -20.03 8.91 16.61
CA LYS A 52 -19.54 9.55 17.82
C LYS A 52 -18.68 10.77 17.51
N PHE A 53 -17.67 10.60 16.66
CA PHE A 53 -16.68 11.64 16.37
C PHE A 53 -17.19 12.69 15.39
N SER A 54 -18.16 12.39 14.53
CA SER A 54 -18.81 13.40 13.68
C SER A 54 -19.52 14.49 14.48
N LYS A 55 -20.03 14.15 15.66
CA LYS A 55 -20.66 15.12 16.59
C LYS A 55 -19.61 15.96 17.34
N LYS A 56 -18.43 15.40 17.59
CA LYS A 56 -17.33 16.07 18.31
C LYS A 56 -16.53 17.01 17.41
N TYR A 57 -16.20 16.58 16.20
CA TYR A 57 -15.31 17.29 15.27
C TYR A 57 -16.07 17.89 14.09
N GLN A 58 -16.81 19.00 14.35
CA GLN A 58 -17.62 19.69 13.33
C GLN A 58 -16.80 20.39 12.24
N ASN A 59 -15.51 20.60 12.48
CA ASN A 59 -14.55 21.11 11.51
C ASN A 59 -13.97 20.04 10.57
N CYS A 60 -14.36 18.76 10.76
CA CYS A 60 -14.05 17.66 9.85
C CYS A 60 -15.31 17.29 9.05
N LYS A 61 -15.12 16.94 7.78
CA LYS A 61 -16.19 16.37 6.95
C LYS A 61 -16.27 14.86 7.22
N PHE A 62 -17.37 14.39 7.82
CA PHE A 62 -17.61 12.96 7.99
C PHE A 62 -18.52 12.42 6.90
N ILE A 63 -18.12 11.28 6.31
CA ILE A 63 -18.91 10.50 5.35
C ILE A 63 -19.13 9.13 5.97
N LEU A 64 -20.37 8.82 6.30
CA LEU A 64 -20.76 7.55 6.92
C LEU A 64 -21.29 6.62 5.85
N ASN A 65 -20.55 5.58 5.50
CA ASN A 65 -20.99 4.58 4.53
C ASN A 65 -22.07 3.68 5.13
N GLU A 66 -23.05 3.27 4.34
CA GLU A 66 -24.13 2.37 4.78
C GLU A 66 -23.64 0.95 5.08
N LYS A 67 -22.51 0.55 4.51
CA LYS A 67 -21.87 -0.76 4.72
C LYS A 67 -20.34 -0.63 4.62
N ASN A 68 -19.62 -1.66 5.05
CA ASN A 68 -18.18 -1.72 4.85
C ASN A 68 -17.86 -2.01 3.38
N GLU A 69 -17.42 -0.98 2.66
CA GLU A 69 -17.05 -1.05 1.23
C GLU A 69 -15.59 -1.54 1.01
N GLY A 70 -14.87 -1.85 2.07
CA GLY A 70 -13.44 -2.17 2.03
C GLY A 70 -12.53 -0.94 1.99
N VAL A 71 -11.24 -1.18 2.04
CA VAL A 71 -10.21 -0.13 2.03
C VAL A 71 -10.23 0.65 0.72
N SER A 72 -10.23 -0.08 -0.41
CA SER A 72 -10.16 0.51 -1.75
C SER A 72 -11.26 1.53 -2.00
N GLU A 73 -12.54 1.15 -1.81
CA GLU A 73 -13.65 2.05 -2.10
C GLU A 73 -13.82 3.10 -1.01
N GLY A 74 -13.52 2.76 0.27
CA GLY A 74 -13.52 3.75 1.35
C GLY A 74 -12.57 4.92 1.07
N LEU A 75 -11.35 4.64 0.62
CA LEU A 75 -10.39 5.67 0.19
C LEU A 75 -10.89 6.44 -1.04
N ASN A 76 -11.45 5.74 -2.03
CA ASN A 76 -12.02 6.38 -3.23
C ASN A 76 -13.13 7.38 -2.90
N VAL A 77 -14.01 7.03 -1.95
CA VAL A 77 -15.08 7.93 -1.47
C VAL A 77 -14.47 9.21 -0.91
N GLY A 78 -13.43 9.10 -0.08
CA GLY A 78 -12.73 10.26 0.47
C GLY A 78 -12.08 11.13 -0.60
N ILE A 79 -11.33 10.53 -1.52
CA ILE A 79 -10.64 11.23 -2.62
C ILE A 79 -11.64 11.96 -3.52
N LYS A 80 -12.74 11.33 -3.89
CA LYS A 80 -13.80 11.95 -4.73
C LYS A 80 -14.49 13.13 -4.05
N ASN A 81 -14.55 13.12 -2.72
CA ASN A 81 -15.17 14.15 -1.91
C ASN A 81 -14.19 15.23 -1.44
N SER A 82 -12.93 15.16 -1.84
CA SER A 82 -11.89 16.14 -1.52
C SER A 82 -11.91 17.34 -2.46
N ASN A 83 -11.59 18.53 -1.91
CA ASN A 83 -11.47 19.77 -2.67
C ASN A 83 -10.01 20.17 -2.92
N GLY A 84 -9.07 19.58 -2.20
CA GLY A 84 -7.64 19.89 -2.28
C GLY A 84 -6.99 19.47 -3.59
N GLU A 85 -5.99 20.24 -3.98
CA GLU A 85 -5.05 19.89 -5.05
C GLU A 85 -4.16 18.71 -4.64
N TYR A 86 -3.81 18.66 -3.35
CA TYR A 86 -3.01 17.62 -2.75
C TYR A 86 -3.88 16.70 -1.90
N ILE A 87 -3.57 15.42 -1.95
CA ILE A 87 -4.27 14.38 -1.20
C ILE A 87 -3.28 13.70 -0.25
N VAL A 88 -3.66 13.62 1.01
CA VAL A 88 -3.06 12.70 1.97
C VAL A 88 -4.06 11.63 2.32
N LEU A 89 -3.71 10.37 2.13
CA LEU A 89 -4.44 9.23 2.68
C LEU A 89 -3.86 8.90 4.04
N LEU A 90 -4.69 8.58 5.00
CA LEU A 90 -4.27 8.29 6.37
C LEU A 90 -5.18 7.23 6.99
N ASN A 91 -4.60 6.22 7.64
CA ASN A 91 -5.36 5.32 8.48
C ASN A 91 -5.71 6.00 9.83
N ASN A 92 -6.78 5.56 10.45
CA ASN A 92 -7.26 6.11 11.72
C ASN A 92 -6.36 5.78 12.94
N ASP A 93 -5.41 4.88 12.81
CA ASP A 93 -4.51 4.42 13.88
C ASP A 93 -3.09 4.98 13.77
N LEU A 94 -2.97 6.16 13.14
CA LEU A 94 -1.72 6.91 12.98
C LEU A 94 -1.70 8.18 13.81
N ILE A 95 -0.51 8.57 14.25
CA ILE A 95 -0.22 9.87 14.85
C ILE A 95 0.90 10.52 14.03
N VAL A 96 0.66 11.74 13.54
CA VAL A 96 1.64 12.47 12.75
C VAL A 96 2.62 13.23 13.65
N ALA A 97 3.91 13.28 13.24
CA ALA A 97 4.95 14.01 13.93
C ALA A 97 5.02 15.48 13.48
N PRO A 98 5.70 16.38 14.24
CA PRO A 98 5.91 17.76 13.80
C PRO A 98 6.56 17.85 12.42
N LYS A 99 6.07 18.80 11.61
CA LYS A 99 6.57 19.05 10.24
C LYS A 99 6.40 17.89 9.25
N TRP A 100 5.64 16.86 9.58
CA TRP A 100 5.47 15.69 8.74
C TRP A 100 5.03 16.02 7.31
N LEU A 101 4.14 16.99 7.15
CA LEU A 101 3.62 17.40 5.86
C LEU A 101 4.58 18.37 5.13
N ASP A 102 5.31 19.20 5.86
CA ASP A 102 6.36 20.08 5.29
C ASP A 102 7.39 19.25 4.52
N TYR A 103 7.91 18.18 5.13
CA TYR A 103 8.90 17.30 4.49
C TYR A 103 8.35 16.53 3.28
N LEU A 104 7.05 16.22 3.27
CA LEU A 104 6.41 15.63 2.08
C LEU A 104 6.33 16.64 0.93
N PHE A 105 6.03 17.90 1.23
CA PHE A 105 6.07 18.98 0.23
C PHE A 105 7.47 19.23 -0.29
N GLU A 106 8.49 19.31 0.58
CA GLU A 106 9.89 19.47 0.17
C GLU A 106 10.33 18.32 -0.78
N ALA A 107 9.92 17.09 -0.47
CA ALA A 107 10.18 15.95 -1.33
C ALA A 107 9.45 16.05 -2.68
N TYR A 108 8.21 16.51 -2.68
CA TYR A 108 7.42 16.74 -3.88
C TYR A 108 8.02 17.85 -4.76
N GLU A 109 8.40 18.98 -4.18
CA GLU A 109 9.05 20.09 -4.91
C GLU A 109 10.34 19.63 -5.60
N LYS A 110 11.09 18.73 -4.96
CA LYS A 110 12.35 18.20 -5.48
C LYS A 110 12.16 17.14 -6.57
N ASN A 111 11.15 16.26 -6.44
CA ASN A 111 11.02 15.06 -7.27
C ASN A 111 9.82 15.10 -8.23
N GLY A 112 8.92 16.09 -8.11
CA GLY A 112 7.75 16.26 -8.97
C GLY A 112 6.57 15.34 -8.61
N SER A 113 5.65 15.19 -9.55
CA SER A 113 4.45 14.36 -9.33
C SER A 113 4.80 12.90 -9.12
N GLY A 114 4.34 12.34 -8.01
CA GLY A 114 4.60 10.97 -7.59
C GLY A 114 3.79 10.59 -6.36
N LEU A 115 4.05 9.40 -5.82
CA LEU A 115 3.45 8.88 -4.60
C LEU A 115 4.49 8.92 -3.48
N TYR A 116 4.20 9.59 -2.37
CA TYR A 116 5.15 9.81 -1.29
C TYR A 116 4.70 9.13 -0.02
N GLN A 117 5.59 8.37 0.60
CA GLN A 117 5.37 7.67 1.86
C GLN A 117 6.28 8.21 2.94
N PRO A 118 5.74 8.64 4.11
CA PRO A 118 6.53 8.93 5.29
C PRO A 118 7.26 7.70 5.83
N LYS A 119 8.23 7.92 6.72
CA LYS A 119 8.75 6.88 7.62
C LYS A 119 7.67 6.49 8.62
N PHE A 120 7.37 5.20 8.71
CA PHE A 120 6.47 4.67 9.76
C PHE A 120 7.32 4.10 10.89
N LEU A 121 7.11 4.62 12.10
CA LEU A 121 7.70 4.08 13.33
C LEU A 121 6.59 3.43 14.17
N LYS A 122 6.93 2.39 14.93
CA LYS A 122 5.96 1.77 15.84
C LYS A 122 5.59 2.74 16.96
N MET A 123 4.28 2.88 17.26
CA MET A 123 3.84 3.70 18.38
C MET A 123 4.28 3.12 19.72
N SER A 124 4.36 1.80 19.85
CA SER A 124 4.81 1.09 21.06
C SER A 124 6.30 1.25 21.34
N ASP A 125 7.12 1.46 20.31
CA ASP A 125 8.55 1.73 20.42
C ASP A 125 9.00 2.55 19.20
N ARG A 126 9.11 3.86 19.39
CA ARG A 126 9.45 4.84 18.34
C ARG A 126 10.87 4.71 17.79
N SER A 127 11.69 3.85 18.35
CA SER A 127 13.01 3.50 17.80
C SER A 127 12.95 2.37 16.77
N ILE A 128 11.78 1.75 16.56
CA ILE A 128 11.60 0.63 15.66
C ILE A 128 10.80 1.05 14.42
N ILE A 129 11.36 0.72 13.26
CA ILE A 129 10.73 0.94 11.98
C ILE A 129 9.52 0.00 11.81
N ASP A 130 8.37 0.55 11.43
CA ASP A 130 7.23 -0.25 10.94
C ASP A 130 7.23 -0.33 9.40
N SER A 131 7.65 0.75 8.72
CA SER A 131 7.95 0.73 7.28
C SER A 131 8.90 1.86 6.88
N ALA A 132 9.95 1.53 6.15
CA ALA A 132 10.83 2.47 5.44
C ALA A 132 10.58 2.41 3.92
N GLY A 133 9.31 2.48 3.52
CA GLY A 133 8.86 2.27 2.15
C GLY A 133 8.48 0.82 1.86
N ASN A 134 7.89 0.58 0.69
CA ASN A 134 7.47 -0.76 0.29
C ASN A 134 8.07 -1.14 -1.06
N LEU A 135 8.28 -2.43 -1.23
CA LEU A 135 8.82 -3.02 -2.46
C LEU A 135 7.83 -4.02 -3.06
N ILE A 136 7.97 -4.24 -4.36
CA ILE A 136 7.20 -5.23 -5.11
C ILE A 136 8.16 -6.34 -5.55
N ASN A 137 7.77 -7.58 -5.28
CA ASN A 137 8.48 -8.75 -5.78
C ASN A 137 7.99 -9.11 -7.19
N VAL A 138 8.87 -9.64 -8.03
CA VAL A 138 8.56 -10.07 -9.42
C VAL A 138 7.30 -10.95 -9.51
N PHE A 139 7.02 -11.75 -8.48
CA PHE A 139 5.85 -12.63 -8.43
C PHE A 139 4.62 -11.99 -7.75
N GLY A 140 4.60 -10.65 -7.64
CA GLY A 140 3.45 -9.88 -7.16
C GLY A 140 3.27 -9.79 -5.66
N PHE A 141 4.28 -10.17 -4.86
CA PHE A 141 4.25 -9.92 -3.40
C PHE A 141 4.64 -8.48 -3.11
N GLY A 142 3.82 -7.79 -2.29
CA GLY A 142 4.18 -6.53 -1.68
C GLY A 142 4.71 -6.74 -0.27
N PHE A 143 5.73 -5.99 0.13
CA PHE A 143 6.29 -6.08 1.47
C PHE A 143 6.89 -4.75 1.92
N SER A 144 6.83 -4.51 3.24
CA SER A 144 7.46 -3.34 3.86
C SER A 144 8.94 -3.59 4.06
N ARG A 145 9.73 -2.60 3.69
CA ARG A 145 11.17 -2.59 3.88
C ARG A 145 11.51 -2.28 5.33
N GLU A 146 12.51 -2.98 5.87
CA GLU A 146 13.14 -2.75 7.18
C GLU A 146 12.21 -2.91 8.40
N LYS A 147 11.04 -3.52 8.22
CA LYS A 147 10.06 -3.70 9.30
C LYS A 147 10.63 -4.48 10.48
N GLY A 148 10.49 -3.91 11.69
CA GLY A 148 10.98 -4.49 12.94
C GLY A 148 12.44 -4.18 13.28
N LYS A 149 13.17 -3.51 12.39
CA LYS A 149 14.57 -3.08 12.66
C LYS A 149 14.60 -1.74 13.39
N LYS A 150 15.72 -1.45 14.07
CA LYS A 150 15.97 -0.15 14.68
C LYS A 150 16.13 0.93 13.62
N ASP A 151 15.57 2.11 13.89
CA ASP A 151 15.79 3.30 13.05
C ASP A 151 17.22 3.80 13.23
N VAL A 152 18.00 3.76 12.16
CA VAL A 152 19.40 4.15 12.12
C VAL A 152 19.66 5.08 10.92
N LEU A 153 20.77 5.84 10.96
CA LEU A 153 21.08 6.89 9.97
C LEU A 153 21.04 6.42 8.50
N LYS A 154 21.30 5.15 8.21
CA LYS A 154 21.24 4.64 6.84
C LYS A 154 19.85 4.71 6.20
N TYR A 155 18.80 4.87 6.99
CA TYR A 155 17.42 5.00 6.52
C TYR A 155 16.96 6.46 6.42
N ASN A 156 17.87 7.42 6.43
CA ASN A 156 17.58 8.84 6.42
C ASN A 156 17.89 9.51 5.07
N SER A 157 17.70 8.79 3.96
CA SER A 157 17.74 9.34 2.60
C SER A 157 16.40 9.12 1.88
N ILE A 158 16.01 10.11 1.07
CA ILE A 158 14.86 9.95 0.17
C ILE A 158 15.25 8.90 -0.88
N GLU A 159 14.43 7.87 -1.01
CA GLU A 159 14.69 6.76 -1.93
C GLU A 159 13.45 6.44 -2.76
N GLU A 160 13.68 6.01 -4.01
CA GLU A 160 12.64 5.44 -4.85
C GLU A 160 12.25 4.05 -4.34
N ILE A 161 10.95 3.83 -4.14
CA ILE A 161 10.37 2.60 -3.61
C ILE A 161 9.40 1.97 -4.62
N GLY A 162 8.99 0.73 -4.39
CA GLY A 162 8.04 0.02 -5.26
C GLY A 162 6.66 0.67 -5.28
N PHE A 163 6.14 1.01 -4.11
CA PHE A 163 4.85 1.69 -3.93
C PHE A 163 4.78 2.38 -2.57
N ALA A 164 3.97 3.43 -2.49
CA ALA A 164 3.63 4.08 -1.23
C ALA A 164 2.43 3.37 -0.58
N ALA A 165 2.52 3.07 0.73
CA ALA A 165 1.45 2.40 1.46
C ALA A 165 0.20 3.28 1.58
N GLY A 166 -0.96 2.70 1.33
CA GLY A 166 -2.26 3.35 1.59
C GLY A 166 -2.49 3.71 3.05
N THR A 167 -1.68 3.18 3.96
CA THR A 167 -1.65 3.53 5.39
C THR A 167 -1.37 5.02 5.62
N CYS A 168 -0.36 5.58 4.94
CA CYS A 168 -0.13 7.03 4.82
C CYS A 168 0.58 7.31 3.49
N MET A 169 -0.09 8.06 2.61
CA MET A 169 0.40 8.39 1.28
C MET A 169 0.07 9.85 0.96
N PHE A 170 1.05 10.62 0.50
CA PHE A 170 0.85 11.96 -0.05
C PHE A 170 1.00 11.92 -1.57
N THR A 171 0.15 12.66 -2.28
CA THR A 171 0.21 12.79 -3.74
C THR A 171 -0.58 14.01 -4.22
N VAL A 172 -0.50 14.34 -5.51
CA VAL A 172 -1.40 15.30 -6.16
C VAL A 172 -2.67 14.58 -6.63
N LYS A 173 -3.82 15.25 -6.52
CA LYS A 173 -5.12 14.67 -6.90
C LYS A 173 -5.15 14.24 -8.37
N GLU A 174 -4.48 14.97 -9.25
CA GLU A 174 -4.37 14.66 -10.68
C GLU A 174 -3.84 13.25 -10.97
N ILE A 175 -3.04 12.67 -10.07
CA ILE A 175 -2.55 11.29 -10.25
C ILE A 175 -3.72 10.29 -10.30
N PHE A 176 -4.76 10.48 -9.48
CA PHE A 176 -5.94 9.61 -9.51
C PHE A 176 -6.74 9.73 -10.81
N ASP A 177 -6.73 10.90 -11.44
CA ASP A 177 -7.40 11.11 -12.73
C ASP A 177 -6.62 10.44 -13.87
N LYS A 178 -5.29 10.38 -13.79
CA LYS A 178 -4.42 9.80 -14.83
C LYS A 178 -4.17 8.30 -14.63
N VAL A 179 -3.89 7.88 -13.42
CA VAL A 179 -3.57 6.49 -13.06
C VAL A 179 -4.86 5.68 -12.83
N GLY A 180 -5.93 6.36 -12.45
CA GLY A 180 -7.18 5.78 -11.96
C GLY A 180 -7.16 5.58 -10.45
N TYR A 181 -8.34 5.49 -9.88
CA TYR A 181 -8.57 5.28 -8.45
C TYR A 181 -8.15 3.87 -7.99
N PHE A 182 -8.28 3.58 -6.69
CA PHE A 182 -8.08 2.23 -6.17
C PHE A 182 -9.11 1.26 -6.76
N ASP A 183 -8.69 0.04 -7.05
CA ASP A 183 -9.59 -0.98 -7.57
C ASP A 183 -10.51 -1.52 -6.47
N LYS A 184 -11.78 -1.12 -6.49
CA LYS A 184 -12.78 -1.54 -5.49
C LYS A 184 -12.98 -3.07 -5.42
N LYS A 185 -12.66 -3.81 -6.49
CA LYS A 185 -12.76 -5.28 -6.49
C LYS A 185 -11.70 -5.95 -5.62
N LEU A 186 -10.63 -5.24 -5.28
CA LEU A 186 -9.62 -5.75 -4.35
C LEU A 186 -10.13 -5.77 -2.91
N PHE A 187 -11.03 -4.86 -2.54
CA PHE A 187 -11.61 -4.68 -1.21
C PHE A 187 -10.58 -4.22 -0.17
N ALA A 188 -9.57 -5.01 0.12
CA ALA A 188 -8.46 -4.70 1.02
C ALA A 188 -7.23 -5.54 0.66
N TYR A 189 -6.05 -5.01 0.90
CA TYR A 189 -4.72 -5.54 0.58
C TYR A 189 -4.37 -5.51 -0.91
N ASN A 190 -3.16 -5.10 -1.20
CA ASN A 190 -2.58 -4.92 -2.54
C ASN A 190 -3.26 -3.83 -3.39
N GLU A 191 -4.20 -3.05 -2.85
CA GLU A 191 -4.78 -1.89 -3.55
C GLU A 191 -3.75 -0.79 -3.75
N ASP A 192 -2.89 -0.55 -2.76
CA ASP A 192 -1.79 0.41 -2.79
C ASP A 192 -0.63 -0.08 -3.69
N LEU A 193 -0.30 -1.36 -3.62
CA LEU A 193 0.64 -2.00 -4.53
C LEU A 193 0.16 -1.87 -5.99
N ASP A 194 -1.12 -2.13 -6.25
CA ASP A 194 -1.73 -1.99 -7.55
C ASP A 194 -1.67 -0.56 -8.08
N LEU A 195 -2.01 0.42 -7.24
CA LEU A 195 -1.93 1.84 -7.60
C LEU A 195 -0.47 2.23 -7.92
N GLY A 196 0.49 1.85 -7.06
CA GLY A 196 1.90 2.14 -7.27
C GLY A 196 2.47 1.49 -8.54
N TRP A 197 2.04 0.27 -8.85
CA TRP A 197 2.43 -0.40 -10.09
C TRP A 197 1.86 0.31 -11.33
N ARG A 198 0.56 0.65 -11.33
CA ARG A 198 -0.06 1.41 -12.41
C ARG A 198 0.56 2.80 -12.58
N ALA A 199 0.87 3.48 -11.47
CA ALA A 199 1.56 4.76 -11.49
C ALA A 199 2.93 4.64 -12.17
N ARG A 200 3.71 3.61 -11.81
CA ARG A 200 5.02 3.34 -12.42
C ARG A 200 4.92 3.02 -13.91
N LEU A 201 3.91 2.27 -14.35
CA LEU A 201 3.64 2.03 -15.77
C LEU A 201 3.42 3.34 -16.55
N LEU A 202 2.90 4.37 -15.91
CA LEU A 202 2.68 5.72 -16.46
C LEU A 202 3.86 6.68 -16.25
N GLY A 203 4.98 6.20 -15.70
CA GLY A 203 6.20 6.99 -15.47
C GLY A 203 6.21 7.76 -14.14
N TYR A 204 5.17 7.63 -13.29
CA TYR A 204 5.18 8.19 -11.94
C TYR A 204 5.96 7.28 -10.99
N LYS A 205 6.76 7.90 -10.11
CA LYS A 205 7.56 7.18 -9.13
C LYS A 205 6.91 7.22 -7.75
N SER A 206 7.28 6.25 -6.92
CA SER A 206 6.97 6.27 -5.49
C SER A 206 8.24 6.56 -4.71
N PHE A 207 8.14 7.38 -3.66
CA PHE A 207 9.28 7.81 -2.85
C PHE A 207 9.03 7.57 -1.36
N TYR A 208 10.05 7.11 -0.67
CA TYR A 208 10.15 7.11 0.78
C TYR A 208 10.76 8.41 1.25
N VAL A 209 10.13 9.07 2.23
CA VAL A 209 10.54 10.38 2.77
C VAL A 209 10.86 10.21 4.26
N PRO A 210 12.13 10.01 4.62
CA PRO A 210 12.54 9.64 5.97
C PRO A 210 12.34 10.75 7.02
N GLU A 211 12.41 12.02 6.63
CA GLU A 211 12.21 13.16 7.53
C GLU A 211 10.73 13.31 7.93
N SER A 212 9.81 12.93 7.06
CA SER A 212 8.40 12.84 7.38
C SER A 212 8.13 11.60 8.21
N ILE A 213 7.67 11.77 9.44
CA ILE A 213 7.48 10.66 10.37
C ILE A 213 6.01 10.56 10.77
N VAL A 214 5.50 9.33 10.78
CA VAL A 214 4.23 8.96 11.39
C VAL A 214 4.42 7.79 12.34
N TYR A 215 3.69 7.80 13.46
CA TYR A 215 3.70 6.72 14.45
C TYR A 215 2.48 5.85 14.24
N HIS A 216 2.69 4.55 14.07
CA HIS A 216 1.64 3.59 13.76
C HIS A 216 1.37 2.67 14.96
N HIS A 217 0.12 2.63 15.40
CA HIS A 217 -0.30 1.73 16.46
C HIS A 217 -0.21 0.26 16.02
N GLY A 218 -0.33 0.02 14.70
CA GLY A 218 -0.34 -1.34 14.19
C GLY A 218 -1.55 -2.08 14.73
N SER A 219 -2.75 -1.49 14.59
CA SER A 219 -3.96 -2.04 15.15
C SER A 219 -4.13 -3.49 14.72
N ALA A 220 -4.31 -4.37 15.70
CA ALA A 220 -4.46 -5.80 15.51
C ALA A 220 -5.80 -6.20 14.84
N GLN A 221 -6.48 -5.24 14.18
CA GLN A 221 -7.80 -5.47 13.59
C GLN A 221 -7.79 -6.60 12.55
N TRP A 222 -6.63 -6.82 11.91
CA TRP A 222 -6.45 -7.88 10.95
C TRP A 222 -5.28 -8.80 11.34
N LYS A 223 -5.41 -9.46 12.50
CA LYS A 223 -4.52 -10.58 12.85
C LYS A 223 -4.46 -11.57 11.68
N TRP A 224 -3.42 -12.37 11.61
CA TRP A 224 -3.30 -13.46 10.65
C TRP A 224 -4.57 -14.32 10.66
N SER A 225 -5.49 -14.03 9.72
CA SER A 225 -6.77 -14.70 9.56
C SER A 225 -6.86 -15.36 8.20
N GLY A 226 -7.67 -16.40 8.10
CA GLY A 226 -7.88 -17.08 6.81
C GLY A 226 -8.46 -16.15 5.73
N GLU A 227 -9.24 -15.11 6.10
CA GLU A 227 -9.78 -14.14 5.13
C GLU A 227 -8.68 -13.18 4.65
N LYS A 228 -7.78 -12.75 5.52
CA LYS A 228 -6.60 -11.96 5.12
C LYS A 228 -5.79 -12.71 4.05
N PHE A 229 -5.48 -13.98 4.29
CA PHE A 229 -4.73 -14.80 3.33
C PHE A 229 -5.49 -15.01 2.02
N TYR A 230 -6.80 -15.23 2.09
CA TYR A 230 -7.64 -15.32 0.90
C TYR A 230 -7.53 -14.05 0.05
N LEU A 231 -7.67 -12.87 0.67
CA LEU A 231 -7.59 -11.58 -0.03
C LEU A 231 -6.18 -11.34 -0.60
N LEU A 232 -5.13 -11.54 0.20
CA LEU A 232 -3.75 -11.37 -0.26
C LEU A 232 -3.44 -12.23 -1.49
N GLU A 233 -3.80 -13.51 -1.48
CA GLU A 233 -3.52 -14.43 -2.59
C GLU A 233 -4.40 -14.15 -3.81
N ARG A 234 -5.69 -13.88 -3.62
CA ARG A 234 -6.58 -13.49 -4.72
C ARG A 234 -6.09 -12.20 -5.37
N ASN A 235 -5.83 -11.16 -4.58
CA ASN A 235 -5.46 -9.85 -5.08
C ASN A 235 -4.07 -9.86 -5.73
N ARG A 236 -3.11 -10.61 -5.20
CA ARG A 236 -1.80 -10.82 -5.83
C ARG A 236 -1.95 -11.27 -7.28
N TRP A 237 -2.77 -12.28 -7.51
CA TRP A 237 -3.02 -12.77 -8.87
C TRP A 237 -3.81 -11.80 -9.73
N VAL A 238 -4.84 -11.13 -9.18
CA VAL A 238 -5.61 -10.12 -9.91
C VAL A 238 -4.68 -9.00 -10.38
N VAL A 239 -3.82 -8.49 -9.49
CA VAL A 239 -2.87 -7.41 -9.83
C VAL A 239 -1.85 -7.89 -10.84
N LEU A 240 -1.23 -9.05 -10.64
CA LEU A 240 -0.23 -9.63 -11.55
C LEU A 240 -0.81 -9.83 -12.96
N LEU A 241 -1.99 -10.47 -13.04
CA LEU A 241 -2.66 -10.72 -14.32
C LEU A 241 -3.16 -9.45 -15.00
N SER A 242 -3.51 -8.40 -14.25
CA SER A 242 -3.95 -7.13 -14.80
C SER A 242 -2.78 -6.28 -15.32
N ASN A 243 -1.66 -6.25 -14.60
CA ASN A 243 -0.63 -5.25 -14.80
C ASN A 243 0.57 -5.72 -15.64
N TYR A 244 0.92 -7.02 -15.66
CA TYR A 244 1.89 -7.54 -16.63
C TYR A 244 1.30 -7.73 -18.02
N ASN A 245 2.10 -7.50 -19.07
CA ASN A 245 1.72 -7.89 -20.42
C ASN A 245 1.71 -9.44 -20.59
N THR A 246 1.05 -9.92 -21.63
CA THR A 246 0.91 -11.37 -21.86
C THR A 246 2.27 -12.05 -22.06
N GLY A 247 3.20 -11.42 -22.78
CA GLY A 247 4.54 -11.98 -23.00
C GLY A 247 5.32 -12.17 -21.70
N THR A 248 5.24 -11.19 -20.79
CA THR A 248 5.84 -11.29 -19.45
C THR A 248 5.21 -12.39 -18.63
N ILE A 249 3.87 -12.50 -18.62
CA ILE A 249 3.17 -13.59 -17.90
C ILE A 249 3.64 -14.95 -18.42
N LEU A 250 3.69 -15.14 -19.75
CA LEU A 250 4.15 -16.38 -20.35
C LEU A 250 5.63 -16.68 -20.00
N LYS A 251 6.48 -15.67 -20.00
CA LYS A 251 7.89 -15.80 -19.56
C LYS A 251 8.00 -16.23 -18.10
N LEU A 252 7.18 -15.66 -17.20
CA LEU A 252 7.17 -15.97 -15.79
C LEU A 252 6.45 -17.29 -15.45
N LEU A 253 5.64 -17.84 -16.36
CA LEU A 253 4.74 -18.96 -16.10
C LEU A 253 5.43 -20.20 -15.50
N PRO A 254 6.61 -20.67 -15.98
CA PRO A 254 7.27 -21.82 -15.37
C PRO A 254 7.59 -21.58 -13.87
N SER A 255 8.11 -20.39 -13.56
CA SER A 255 8.43 -19.99 -12.18
C SER A 255 7.21 -19.81 -11.33
N LEU A 256 6.13 -19.24 -11.87
CA LEU A 256 4.85 -19.09 -11.18
C LEU A 256 4.24 -20.46 -10.83
N LEU A 257 4.29 -21.44 -11.71
CA LEU A 257 3.79 -22.79 -11.44
C LEU A 257 4.55 -23.47 -10.29
N ILE A 258 5.89 -23.40 -10.30
CA ILE A 258 6.73 -23.93 -9.22
C ILE A 258 6.43 -23.23 -7.90
N LEU A 259 6.32 -21.89 -7.93
CA LEU A 259 5.96 -21.09 -6.75
C LEU A 259 4.59 -21.47 -6.20
N GLU A 260 3.59 -21.64 -7.08
CA GLU A 260 2.23 -22.05 -6.64
C GLU A 260 2.22 -23.42 -5.97
N ILE A 261 2.99 -24.38 -6.47
CA ILE A 261 3.13 -25.70 -5.79
C ILE A 261 3.74 -25.51 -4.40
N ALA A 262 4.81 -24.69 -4.27
CA ALA A 262 5.42 -24.42 -2.97
C ALA A 262 4.43 -23.72 -2.01
N LEU A 263 3.63 -22.77 -2.50
CA LEU A 263 2.59 -22.10 -1.72
C LEU A 263 1.46 -23.05 -1.32
N LEU A 264 1.02 -23.95 -2.20
CA LEU A 264 0.02 -24.97 -1.85
C LEU A 264 0.50 -25.87 -0.71
N ILE A 265 1.76 -26.31 -0.75
CA ILE A 265 2.38 -27.10 0.31
C ILE A 265 2.45 -26.29 1.62
N PHE A 266 2.86 -25.02 1.54
CA PHE A 266 2.91 -24.11 2.70
C PHE A 266 1.53 -23.93 3.34
N PHE A 267 0.50 -23.62 2.53
CA PHE A 267 -0.87 -23.42 3.01
C PHE A 267 -1.48 -24.72 3.57
N ALA A 268 -1.14 -25.88 3.01
CA ALA A 268 -1.54 -27.19 3.56
C ALA A 268 -0.95 -27.40 4.96
N LYS A 269 0.37 -27.14 5.13
CA LYS A 269 1.04 -27.24 6.44
C LYS A 269 0.46 -26.29 7.50
N LYS A 270 0.04 -25.09 7.09
CA LYS A 270 -0.61 -24.10 7.97
C LYS A 270 -2.12 -24.30 8.14
N ARG A 271 -2.68 -25.42 7.64
CA ARG A 271 -4.13 -25.76 7.68
C ARG A 271 -5.04 -24.71 7.01
N MET A 272 -4.50 -24.04 5.99
CA MET A 272 -5.20 -22.97 5.26
C MET A 272 -5.41 -23.29 3.78
N LEU A 273 -5.23 -24.55 3.36
CA LEU A 273 -5.35 -24.97 1.96
C LEU A 273 -6.70 -24.59 1.33
N ILE A 274 -7.80 -24.73 2.07
CA ILE A 274 -9.14 -24.38 1.58
C ILE A 274 -9.21 -22.87 1.23
N LYS A 275 -8.57 -21.99 2.02
CA LYS A 275 -8.53 -20.56 1.73
C LYS A 275 -7.72 -20.26 0.47
N LYS A 276 -6.62 -20.99 0.28
CA LYS A 276 -5.80 -20.89 -0.95
C LYS A 276 -6.60 -21.36 -2.18
N LEU A 277 -7.28 -22.49 -2.13
CA LEU A 277 -8.13 -22.97 -3.22
C LEU A 277 -9.30 -22.03 -3.52
N ARG A 278 -9.93 -21.46 -2.46
CA ARG A 278 -10.98 -20.44 -2.61
C ARG A 278 -10.48 -19.20 -3.33
N SER A 279 -9.20 -18.82 -3.15
CA SER A 279 -8.62 -17.66 -3.85
C SER A 279 -8.62 -17.86 -5.37
N TYR A 280 -8.35 -19.07 -5.87
CA TYR A 280 -8.45 -19.35 -7.32
C TYR A 280 -9.88 -19.19 -7.84
N GLY A 281 -10.88 -19.66 -7.11
CA GLY A 281 -12.29 -19.41 -7.46
C GLY A 281 -12.63 -17.92 -7.49
N GLY A 282 -12.03 -17.13 -6.56
CA GLY A 282 -12.16 -15.67 -6.56
C GLY A 282 -11.54 -15.01 -7.77
N ILE A 283 -10.38 -15.48 -8.23
CA ILE A 283 -9.69 -14.97 -9.43
C ILE A 283 -10.54 -15.26 -10.69
N ILE A 284 -11.05 -16.48 -10.82
CA ILE A 284 -11.92 -16.88 -11.95
C ILE A 284 -13.16 -15.98 -12.03
N ARG A 285 -13.79 -15.67 -10.90
CA ARG A 285 -14.97 -14.76 -10.86
C ARG A 285 -14.63 -13.33 -11.27
N LEU A 286 -13.37 -12.93 -11.22
CA LEU A 286 -12.89 -11.60 -11.62
C LEU A 286 -12.26 -11.59 -13.03
N ASN A 287 -12.39 -12.67 -13.81
CA ASN A 287 -11.76 -12.78 -15.11
C ASN A 287 -12.14 -11.63 -16.06
N ASP A 288 -13.43 -11.30 -16.15
CA ASP A 288 -13.91 -10.20 -17.00
C ASP A 288 -13.36 -8.85 -16.54
N HIS A 289 -13.32 -8.63 -15.21
CA HIS A 289 -12.73 -7.43 -14.62
C HIS A 289 -11.23 -7.32 -14.93
N ILE A 290 -10.48 -8.41 -14.83
CA ILE A 290 -9.05 -8.46 -15.21
C ILE A 290 -8.91 -8.11 -16.70
N ALA A 291 -9.74 -8.67 -17.56
CA ALA A 291 -9.71 -8.40 -19.01
C ALA A 291 -9.99 -6.91 -19.33
N GLU A 292 -10.99 -6.31 -18.66
CA GLU A 292 -11.30 -4.87 -18.79
C GLU A 292 -10.12 -3.99 -18.35
N ARG A 293 -9.53 -4.30 -17.20
CA ARG A 293 -8.35 -3.58 -16.69
C ARG A 293 -7.18 -3.67 -17.66
N ARG A 294 -6.87 -4.85 -18.17
CA ARG A 294 -5.82 -5.04 -19.19
C ARG A 294 -6.06 -4.19 -20.43
N LYS A 295 -7.31 -4.16 -20.92
CA LYS A 295 -7.71 -3.35 -22.07
C LYS A 295 -7.49 -1.86 -21.82
N SER A 296 -7.84 -1.38 -20.64
CA SER A 296 -7.65 0.03 -20.23
C SER A 296 -6.17 0.39 -20.16
N LEU A 297 -5.35 -0.40 -19.46
CA LEU A 297 -3.91 -0.19 -19.35
C LEU A 297 -3.20 -0.23 -20.71
N LYS A 298 -3.53 -1.19 -21.57
CA LYS A 298 -2.94 -1.30 -22.91
C LYS A 298 -3.17 -0.05 -23.76
N ARG A 299 -4.32 0.61 -23.64
CA ARG A 299 -4.63 1.85 -24.38
C ARG A 299 -3.77 3.04 -23.93
N VAL A 300 -3.39 3.06 -22.65
CA VAL A 300 -2.73 4.22 -22.03
C VAL A 300 -1.21 4.11 -22.08
N VAL A 301 -0.65 2.92 -21.90
CA VAL A 301 0.80 2.76 -21.57
C VAL A 301 1.58 1.98 -22.63
N GLY A 302 0.94 1.20 -23.48
CA GLY A 302 1.66 0.34 -24.44
C GLY A 302 2.51 -0.76 -23.79
N PHE A 303 2.38 -1.05 -22.48
CA PHE A 303 3.05 -2.13 -21.71
C PHE A 303 4.56 -2.32 -21.97
N ASN A 304 5.40 -1.57 -21.29
CA ASN A 304 6.84 -1.87 -21.21
C ASN A 304 7.19 -2.45 -19.83
N ASP A 305 7.09 -3.77 -19.70
CA ASP A 305 7.40 -4.44 -18.43
C ASP A 305 8.90 -4.55 -18.15
N GLN A 306 9.77 -4.27 -19.11
CA GLN A 306 11.22 -4.44 -18.91
C GLN A 306 11.77 -3.51 -17.84
N GLU A 307 11.34 -2.24 -17.86
CA GLU A 307 11.74 -1.25 -16.84
C GLU A 307 11.13 -1.58 -15.47
N ILE A 308 9.89 -2.07 -15.46
CA ILE A 308 9.22 -2.53 -14.25
C ILE A 308 9.98 -3.69 -13.60
N LEU A 309 10.32 -4.71 -14.37
CA LEU A 309 11.03 -5.88 -13.88
C LEU A 309 12.42 -5.56 -13.32
N LYS A 310 13.11 -4.54 -13.86
CA LYS A 310 14.38 -4.05 -13.31
C LYS A 310 14.23 -3.42 -11.92
N SER A 311 13.06 -2.88 -11.58
CA SER A 311 12.79 -2.24 -10.30
C SER A 311 12.25 -3.19 -9.24
N PHE A 312 11.75 -4.37 -9.64
CA PHE A 312 11.16 -5.33 -8.72
C PHE A 312 12.19 -6.25 -8.08
N SER A 313 11.92 -6.64 -6.84
CA SER A 313 12.79 -7.52 -6.05
C SER A 313 12.61 -8.98 -6.42
N CYS A 314 13.69 -9.76 -6.31
CA CYS A 314 13.67 -11.23 -6.37
C CYS A 314 13.54 -11.90 -5.00
N SER A 315 13.42 -11.14 -3.94
CA SER A 315 13.23 -11.62 -2.57
C SER A 315 12.16 -10.80 -1.87
N ILE A 316 11.76 -11.21 -0.68
CA ILE A 316 10.88 -10.46 0.19
C ILE A 316 11.53 -10.27 1.56
N GLU A 317 11.17 -9.19 2.23
CA GLU A 317 11.46 -9.00 3.65
C GLU A 317 10.21 -9.37 4.44
N THR A 318 10.40 -9.98 5.60
CA THR A 318 9.31 -10.28 6.51
C THR A 318 9.64 -9.71 7.87
N PRO A 319 8.62 -9.25 8.61
CA PRO A 319 8.83 -8.74 9.95
C PRO A 319 9.51 -9.80 10.82
N LEU A 320 10.50 -9.39 11.62
CA LEU A 320 11.21 -10.26 12.57
C LEU A 320 10.26 -11.02 13.52
N GLU A 321 9.08 -10.45 13.78
CA GLU A 321 8.04 -11.02 14.66
C GLU A 321 7.31 -12.24 14.04
N VAL A 322 7.39 -12.40 12.73
CA VAL A 322 6.70 -13.50 11.99
C VAL A 322 7.69 -14.57 11.56
N SER A 323 8.97 -14.28 11.64
CA SER A 323 10.01 -15.11 11.07
C SER A 323 10.45 -16.23 12.02
N GLU A 324 10.01 -17.45 11.73
CA GLU A 324 10.96 -18.56 11.80
C GLU A 324 12.01 -18.26 10.71
N THR A 325 13.11 -17.60 11.07
CA THR A 325 14.12 -17.06 10.13
C THR A 325 14.56 -18.05 9.06
N GLU A 326 14.72 -19.30 9.41
CA GLU A 326 15.13 -20.38 8.50
C GLU A 326 14.13 -20.64 7.35
N ASN A 327 12.85 -20.51 7.59
CA ASN A 327 11.83 -20.71 6.54
C ASN A 327 11.79 -19.60 5.53
N ILE A 328 12.12 -18.38 5.94
CA ILE A 328 12.18 -17.20 5.06
C ILE A 328 13.40 -17.22 4.16
N ASP A 329 14.56 -17.61 4.71
CA ASP A 329 15.77 -17.75 3.92
C ASP A 329 15.60 -18.81 2.83
N LYS A 330 14.97 -19.94 3.15
CA LYS A 330 14.62 -20.99 2.20
C LYS A 330 13.65 -20.46 1.12
N PHE A 331 12.65 -19.68 1.52
CA PHE A 331 11.69 -19.10 0.59
C PHE A 331 12.34 -18.04 -0.31
N ASN A 332 13.18 -17.16 0.24
CA ASN A 332 13.94 -16.19 -0.56
C ASN A 332 14.93 -16.85 -1.50
N LYS A 333 15.59 -17.93 -1.10
CA LYS A 333 16.44 -18.74 -1.99
C LYS A 333 15.63 -19.31 -3.15
N LEU A 334 14.43 -19.82 -2.87
CA LEU A 334 13.50 -20.27 -3.92
C LEU A 334 13.15 -19.12 -4.88
N LEU A 335 12.70 -17.97 -4.38
CA LEU A 335 12.33 -16.81 -5.19
C LEU A 335 13.48 -16.33 -6.08
N LYS A 336 14.69 -16.21 -5.53
CA LYS A 336 15.90 -15.85 -6.31
C LYS A 336 16.20 -16.85 -7.41
N ASN A 337 16.10 -18.16 -7.13
CA ASN A 337 16.32 -19.19 -8.14
C ASN A 337 15.25 -19.14 -9.25
N LEU A 338 13.99 -18.86 -8.89
CA LEU A 338 12.90 -18.70 -9.86
C LEU A 338 13.08 -17.46 -10.74
N CYS A 339 13.59 -16.36 -10.19
CA CYS A 339 13.96 -15.18 -10.98
C CYS A 339 15.12 -15.49 -11.96
N LYS A 340 16.14 -16.20 -11.50
CA LYS A 340 17.27 -16.65 -12.36
C LYS A 340 16.80 -17.54 -13.50
N LEU A 341 15.88 -18.47 -13.23
CA LEU A 341 15.32 -19.40 -14.23
C LEU A 341 14.71 -18.65 -15.43
N VAL A 342 14.08 -17.51 -15.19
CA VAL A 342 13.39 -16.72 -16.22
C VAL A 342 14.17 -15.45 -16.64
N GLY A 343 15.38 -15.25 -16.10
CA GLY A 343 16.26 -14.13 -16.43
C GLY A 343 15.62 -12.78 -16.16
N VAL A 344 15.02 -12.58 -14.99
CA VAL A 344 14.39 -11.32 -14.54
C VAL A 344 14.79 -10.96 -13.11
N GLY A 345 14.64 -9.69 -12.78
CA GLY A 345 14.87 -9.15 -11.45
C GLY A 345 16.30 -8.69 -11.21
N LYS A 346 16.45 -7.67 -10.35
CA LYS A 346 17.74 -7.34 -9.74
C LYS A 346 18.03 -8.33 -8.62
N GLU A 347 19.24 -8.87 -8.54
CA GLU A 347 19.78 -9.28 -7.25
C GLU A 347 19.90 -8.00 -6.44
N THR A 348 19.05 -7.82 -5.44
CA THR A 348 19.38 -6.88 -4.37
C THR A 348 20.61 -7.46 -3.70
N GLU A 349 21.78 -7.08 -4.17
CA GLU A 349 23.01 -7.19 -3.39
C GLU A 349 22.71 -6.50 -2.07
N ASN A 350 23.05 -7.17 -0.99
CA ASN A 350 22.87 -6.72 0.38
C ASN A 350 23.21 -5.22 0.50
N ILE A 351 22.15 -4.37 0.62
CA ILE A 351 22.29 -2.97 1.03
C ILE A 351 22.18 -2.93 2.55
#